data_c9cd2609331a7978649355375be5b797
#
_entry.id   c9cd2609331a7978649355375be5b797
#
_cell.length_a   1.000
_cell.length_b   1.000
_cell.length_c   1.000
_cell.angle_alpha   90.00
_cell.angle_beta   90.00
_cell.angle_gamma   90.00
#
_symmetry.space_group_name_H-M   'P 1'
#
loop_
_entity.id
_entity.type
_entity.pdbx_description
1 polymer ?
#
loop_
_entity_poly.entity_id
_entity_poly.type
_entity_poly.pdbx_seq_one_letter_code
_entity_poly.pdbx_strand_id
1 'polypeptide(L)'
;VSKKQQFTLCTFTNSEYTHNTSYHCNYSMPHLSFFWLEANNHHHIRAIQSDLFHSIKKAARYNRLTLPSIPETLLTLNRLCEDPETTVHDVANLLIDDPVLTANIIRAANSAIFNRRNIICHDILTAVSRLGIIRIRDIITAQTIYSLKNTTIENIECNQLLKNSAFHSRQFATTMALICQKMHIYSNKPLKLEPEKALLTGLLADIGLFGLINEYSHFIEQGNYLDFNIAKYIFQESCALASKIVLSQWGFDSDYIAVATNPITTNHDSDISYLTIARMTHHFLLFKTNNAAAMNEHEVELDLAGAEVMYELTNMSELEFNKQLKQITHSYGI
;
A
#
# COMPACT_ATOMS: atom_id res chain seq x y z
N VAL A 1 26.66 -5.52 -25.56
CA VAL A 1 27.47 -5.11 -24.40
C VAL A 1 26.72 -3.99 -23.73
N SER A 2 25.93 -4.34 -22.71
CA SER A 2 25.10 -3.42 -21.93
C SER A 2 25.96 -2.75 -20.86
N LYS A 3 26.18 -1.45 -20.95
CA LYS A 3 26.79 -0.67 -19.88
C LYS A 3 25.72 -0.39 -18.81
N LYS A 4 25.75 -1.15 -17.73
CA LYS A 4 25.09 -0.78 -16.47
C LYS A 4 25.89 0.36 -15.83
N GLN A 5 25.29 1.56 -15.73
CA GLN A 5 25.81 2.60 -14.85
C GLN A 5 25.22 2.34 -13.45
N GLN A 6 26.06 1.82 -12.56
CA GLN A 6 25.81 1.79 -11.13
C GLN A 6 26.08 3.19 -10.57
N PHE A 7 25.06 3.86 -10.06
CA PHE A 7 25.26 5.01 -9.20
C PHE A 7 25.52 4.50 -7.78
N THR A 8 26.79 4.35 -7.45
CA THR A 8 27.24 4.07 -6.09
C THR A 8 27.34 5.40 -5.36
N LEU A 9 26.41 5.67 -4.45
CA LEU A 9 26.59 6.73 -3.46
C LEU A 9 27.59 6.24 -2.42
N CYS A 10 28.67 7.02 -2.25
CA CYS A 10 29.79 6.72 -1.37
C CYS A 10 29.34 6.43 0.06
N THR A 11 29.59 5.21 0.51
CA THR A 11 29.62 4.87 1.93
C THR A 11 30.93 5.36 2.55
N PHE A 12 30.83 6.30 3.50
CA PHE A 12 31.94 6.55 4.42
C PHE A 12 31.99 5.42 5.45
N THR A 13 32.92 4.51 5.28
CA THR A 13 33.25 3.52 6.30
C THR A 13 34.10 4.19 7.38
N ASN A 14 33.56 4.37 8.57
CA ASN A 14 34.37 4.48 9.76
C ASN A 14 34.68 3.08 10.27
N SER A 15 35.89 2.63 10.04
CA SER A 15 36.47 1.45 10.67
C SER A 15 36.88 1.79 12.11
N GLU A 16 36.79 0.76 12.93
CA GLU A 16 37.31 0.57 14.27
C GLU A 16 36.28 0.66 15.39
N TYR A 17 35.69 -0.50 15.70
CA TYR A 17 35.71 -1.07 17.06
C TYR A 17 35.32 -2.56 16.99
N THR A 18 36.31 -3.40 17.18
CA THR A 18 36.16 -4.82 17.47
C THR A 18 35.52 -5.04 18.83
N HIS A 19 34.45 -5.79 18.92
CA HIS A 19 34.28 -6.92 19.84
C HIS A 19 33.00 -7.74 19.53
N ASN A 20 33.24 -9.03 19.37
CA ASN A 20 32.31 -10.12 19.21
C ASN A 20 31.08 -10.05 20.13
N THR A 21 29.92 -10.00 19.55
CA THR A 21 28.77 -10.84 19.90
C THR A 21 27.84 -10.82 18.69
N SER A 22 27.76 -11.93 17.97
CA SER A 22 26.86 -12.14 16.84
C SER A 22 25.40 -12.19 17.32
N TYR A 23 24.82 -11.06 17.58
CA TYR A 23 23.39 -10.89 17.51
C TYR A 23 23.07 -10.69 16.02
N HIS A 24 22.55 -11.72 15.37
CA HIS A 24 21.81 -11.55 14.12
C HIS A 24 20.61 -10.65 14.44
N CYS A 25 20.84 -9.36 14.36
CA CYS A 25 19.77 -8.39 14.24
C CYS A 25 19.16 -8.67 12.85
N ASN A 26 18.04 -9.40 12.82
CA ASN A 26 17.21 -9.46 11.64
C ASN A 26 16.70 -8.02 11.43
N TYR A 27 17.41 -7.24 10.63
CA TYR A 27 16.90 -5.97 10.11
C TYR A 27 15.65 -6.33 9.31
N SER A 28 14.48 -6.19 9.92
CA SER A 28 13.25 -6.19 9.15
C SER A 28 13.28 -4.96 8.26
N MET A 29 13.12 -5.15 6.97
CA MET A 29 13.01 -4.01 6.05
C MET A 29 11.82 -3.16 6.48
N PRO A 30 11.94 -1.83 6.53
CA PRO A 30 10.87 -0.98 6.98
C PRO A 30 9.64 -1.13 6.09
N HIS A 31 8.48 -0.99 6.69
CA HIS A 31 7.21 -1.07 6.00
C HIS A 31 7.05 0.12 5.02
N LEU A 32 6.91 -0.14 3.72
CA LEU A 32 7.00 0.87 2.67
C LEU A 32 5.95 1.99 2.77
N SER A 33 4.76 1.70 3.30
CA SER A 33 3.70 2.72 3.46
C SER A 33 3.90 3.63 4.69
N PHE A 34 4.85 3.32 5.57
CA PHE A 34 5.13 4.09 6.80
C PHE A 34 6.24 5.13 6.64
N PHE A 35 6.47 5.63 5.41
CA PHE A 35 7.45 6.69 5.12
C PHE A 35 7.26 7.96 5.96
N TRP A 36 6.09 8.16 6.56
CA TRP A 36 5.69 9.30 7.39
C TRP A 36 5.84 9.06 8.90
N LEU A 37 6.13 7.82 9.30
CA LEU A 37 6.23 7.45 10.71
C LEU A 37 7.70 7.47 11.13
N GLU A 38 8.06 8.31 12.10
CA GLU A 38 9.42 8.38 12.58
C GLU A 38 9.83 7.08 13.28
N ALA A 39 10.95 6.49 12.85
CA ALA A 39 11.55 5.35 13.53
C ALA A 39 12.21 5.81 14.83
N ASN A 40 11.64 5.45 15.98
CA ASN A 40 12.21 5.78 17.26
C ASN A 40 12.86 4.53 17.89
N ASN A 41 14.12 4.30 17.57
CA ASN A 41 14.89 3.14 18.04
C ASN A 41 15.02 3.04 19.57
N HIS A 42 14.73 4.12 20.30
CA HIS A 42 14.78 4.12 21.78
C HIS A 42 13.70 3.24 22.42
N HIS A 43 12.65 2.90 21.67
CA HIS A 43 11.56 2.06 22.18
C HIS A 43 11.72 0.56 21.87
N HIS A 44 12.73 0.19 21.08
CA HIS A 44 12.92 -1.18 20.59
C HIS A 44 12.91 -2.24 21.71
N ILE A 45 13.75 -2.08 22.72
CA ILE A 45 13.87 -3.07 23.82
C ILE A 45 12.56 -3.17 24.60
N ARG A 46 11.93 -2.04 24.91
CA ARG A 46 10.65 -2.00 25.63
C ARG A 46 9.51 -2.63 24.84
N ALA A 47 9.51 -2.41 23.53
CA ALA A 47 8.52 -2.97 22.62
C ALA A 47 8.63 -4.49 22.57
N ILE A 48 9.82 -5.04 22.35
CA ILE A 48 10.05 -6.49 22.27
C ILE A 48 9.72 -7.20 23.59
N GLN A 49 9.97 -6.55 24.72
CA GLN A 49 9.69 -7.09 26.05
C GLN A 49 8.22 -6.93 26.49
N SER A 50 7.39 -6.20 25.71
CA SER A 50 6.02 -5.94 26.09
C SER A 50 5.11 -7.17 25.90
N ASP A 51 4.15 -7.32 26.81
CA ASP A 51 3.12 -8.36 26.71
C ASP A 51 2.26 -8.19 25.45
N LEU A 52 2.04 -6.95 25.01
CA LEU A 52 1.34 -6.66 23.76
C LEU A 52 2.05 -7.28 22.54
N PHE A 53 3.37 -7.12 22.44
CA PHE A 53 4.15 -7.69 21.34
C PHE A 53 4.05 -9.23 21.30
N HIS A 54 4.10 -9.84 22.48
CA HIS A 54 3.93 -11.30 22.61
C HIS A 54 2.51 -11.74 22.27
N SER A 55 1.50 -10.97 22.67
CA SER A 55 0.09 -11.21 22.32
C SER A 55 -0.13 -11.15 20.82
N ILE A 56 0.35 -10.08 20.16
CA ILE A 56 0.25 -9.91 18.71
C ILE A 56 0.95 -11.07 17.98
N LYS A 57 2.17 -11.45 18.38
CA LYS A 57 2.87 -12.59 17.78
C LYS A 57 2.12 -13.89 17.95
N LYS A 58 1.51 -14.11 19.11
CA LYS A 58 0.68 -15.27 19.39
C LYS A 58 -0.59 -15.25 18.52
N ALA A 59 -1.31 -14.14 18.48
CA ALA A 59 -2.51 -13.97 17.65
C ALA A 59 -2.19 -14.19 16.15
N ALA A 60 -1.09 -13.65 15.67
CA ALA A 60 -0.63 -13.85 14.29
C ALA A 60 -0.30 -15.31 14.00
N ARG A 61 0.41 -16.00 14.90
CA ARG A 61 0.76 -17.43 14.73
C ARG A 61 -0.45 -18.35 14.63
N TYR A 62 -1.53 -18.01 15.31
CA TYR A 62 -2.77 -18.82 15.31
C TYR A 62 -3.84 -18.28 14.38
N ASN A 63 -3.51 -17.30 13.49
CA ASN A 63 -4.46 -16.63 12.61
C ASN A 63 -5.69 -16.05 13.35
N ARG A 64 -5.48 -15.51 14.55
CA ARG A 64 -6.54 -14.97 15.41
C ARG A 64 -6.55 -13.45 15.49
N LEU A 65 -5.80 -12.78 14.62
CA LEU A 65 -5.90 -11.30 14.52
C LEU A 65 -7.33 -10.93 14.14
N THR A 66 -7.94 -10.06 14.94
CA THR A 66 -9.29 -9.56 14.67
C THR A 66 -9.22 -8.61 13.48
N LEU A 67 -9.78 -9.04 12.36
CA LEU A 67 -9.78 -8.29 11.11
C LEU A 67 -11.10 -7.52 10.93
N PRO A 68 -11.07 -6.39 10.22
CA PRO A 68 -12.31 -5.77 9.79
C PRO A 68 -13.08 -6.73 8.87
N SER A 69 -14.40 -6.76 9.00
CA SER A 69 -15.25 -7.56 8.13
C SER A 69 -15.19 -7.02 6.70
N ILE A 70 -15.01 -7.90 5.74
CA ILE A 70 -15.14 -7.53 4.32
C ILE A 70 -16.62 -7.29 4.04
N PRO A 71 -16.99 -6.17 3.38
CA PRO A 71 -18.37 -5.97 2.93
C PRO A 71 -18.86 -7.10 2.03
N GLU A 72 -20.10 -7.50 2.22
CA GLU A 72 -20.70 -8.62 1.47
C GLU A 72 -20.68 -8.38 -0.05
N THR A 73 -20.90 -7.14 -0.47
CA THR A 73 -20.79 -6.73 -1.88
C THR A 73 -19.43 -7.09 -2.48
N LEU A 74 -18.34 -6.86 -1.73
CA LEU A 74 -17.00 -7.18 -2.20
C LEU A 74 -16.76 -8.70 -2.26
N LEU A 75 -17.28 -9.45 -1.29
CA LEU A 75 -17.20 -10.92 -1.31
C LEU A 75 -17.96 -11.49 -2.52
N THR A 76 -19.16 -10.98 -2.80
CA THR A 76 -19.96 -11.38 -3.96
C THR A 76 -19.27 -11.03 -5.26
N LEU A 77 -18.71 -9.82 -5.34
CA LEU A 77 -17.96 -9.38 -6.53
C LEU A 77 -16.72 -10.23 -6.79
N ASN A 78 -16.00 -10.64 -5.74
CA ASN A 78 -14.86 -11.55 -5.88
C ASN A 78 -15.30 -12.92 -6.48
N ARG A 79 -16.41 -13.48 -5.99
CA ARG A 79 -16.99 -14.72 -6.56
C ARG A 79 -17.35 -14.56 -8.03
N LEU A 80 -18.00 -13.44 -8.38
CA LEU A 80 -18.33 -13.13 -9.78
C LEU A 80 -17.07 -13.00 -10.65
N CYS A 81 -15.96 -12.48 -10.13
CA CYS A 81 -14.70 -12.39 -10.86
C CYS A 81 -14.03 -13.75 -11.11
N GLU A 82 -14.30 -14.74 -10.25
CA GLU A 82 -13.75 -16.09 -10.36
C GLU A 82 -14.58 -17.00 -11.28
N ASP A 83 -15.85 -16.66 -11.52
CA ASP A 83 -16.75 -17.44 -12.36
C ASP A 83 -16.61 -17.04 -13.84
N PRO A 84 -16.16 -17.96 -14.73
CA PRO A 84 -16.02 -17.69 -16.15
C PRO A 84 -17.33 -17.34 -16.88
N GLU A 85 -18.48 -17.76 -16.32
CA GLU A 85 -19.80 -17.48 -16.90
C GLU A 85 -20.37 -16.12 -16.50
N THR A 86 -19.67 -15.38 -15.63
CA THR A 86 -20.11 -14.06 -15.15
C THR A 86 -20.21 -13.07 -16.30
N THR A 87 -21.36 -12.46 -16.41
CA THR A 87 -21.68 -11.44 -17.42
C THR A 87 -21.55 -10.02 -16.85
N VAL A 88 -21.48 -9.05 -17.77
CA VAL A 88 -21.57 -7.62 -17.42
C VAL A 88 -22.88 -7.29 -16.71
N HIS A 89 -23.97 -7.98 -17.04
CA HIS A 89 -25.27 -7.79 -16.40
C HIS A 89 -25.28 -8.24 -14.94
N ASP A 90 -24.61 -9.34 -14.61
CA ASP A 90 -24.57 -9.86 -13.24
C ASP A 90 -23.87 -8.85 -12.31
N VAL A 91 -22.75 -8.27 -12.77
CA VAL A 91 -22.05 -7.23 -12.02
C VAL A 91 -22.84 -5.93 -11.95
N ALA A 92 -23.51 -5.51 -13.03
CA ALA A 92 -24.34 -4.31 -13.01
C ALA A 92 -25.53 -4.46 -12.05
N ASN A 93 -26.18 -5.63 -12.01
CA ASN A 93 -27.28 -5.93 -11.10
C ASN A 93 -26.82 -5.90 -9.62
N LEU A 94 -25.64 -6.45 -9.31
CA LEU A 94 -25.07 -6.38 -7.95
C LEU A 94 -24.86 -4.92 -7.50
N LEU A 95 -24.47 -4.04 -8.41
CA LEU A 95 -24.10 -2.65 -8.09
C LEU A 95 -25.31 -1.72 -8.03
N ILE A 96 -26.39 -2.00 -8.75
CA ILE A 96 -27.55 -1.11 -8.86
C ILE A 96 -28.25 -0.92 -7.53
N ASP A 97 -28.15 -1.89 -6.62
CA ASP A 97 -28.73 -1.85 -5.28
C ASP A 97 -27.98 -0.90 -4.33
N ASP A 98 -26.76 -0.47 -4.70
CA ASP A 98 -25.98 0.53 -3.95
C ASP A 98 -25.80 1.81 -4.79
N PRO A 99 -26.61 2.86 -4.53
CA PRO A 99 -26.53 4.10 -5.30
C PRO A 99 -25.17 4.81 -5.19
N VAL A 100 -24.46 4.65 -4.06
CA VAL A 100 -23.14 5.27 -3.85
C VAL A 100 -22.09 4.58 -4.70
N LEU A 101 -22.06 3.25 -4.68
CA LEU A 101 -21.16 2.47 -5.54
C LEU A 101 -21.48 2.71 -7.01
N THR A 102 -22.75 2.67 -7.41
CA THR A 102 -23.18 2.97 -8.77
C THR A 102 -22.69 4.33 -9.25
N ALA A 103 -22.90 5.39 -8.47
CA ALA A 103 -22.41 6.74 -8.82
C ALA A 103 -20.90 6.81 -8.94
N ASN A 104 -20.18 6.13 -8.05
CA ASN A 104 -18.71 6.10 -8.07
C ASN A 104 -18.17 5.36 -9.30
N ILE A 105 -18.78 4.24 -9.69
CA ILE A 105 -18.37 3.48 -10.88
C ILE A 105 -18.64 4.27 -12.16
N ILE A 106 -19.82 4.92 -12.28
CA ILE A 106 -20.12 5.78 -13.42
C ILE A 106 -19.15 6.95 -13.50
N ARG A 107 -18.78 7.57 -12.37
CA ARG A 107 -17.78 8.64 -12.30
C ARG A 107 -16.41 8.15 -12.76
N ALA A 108 -15.97 6.98 -12.27
CA ALA A 108 -14.72 6.35 -12.68
C ALA A 108 -14.70 6.10 -14.20
N ALA A 109 -15.76 5.51 -14.74
CA ALA A 109 -15.89 5.25 -16.17
C ALA A 109 -15.84 6.52 -17.04
N ASN A 110 -16.23 7.67 -16.50
CA ASN A 110 -16.18 8.96 -17.16
C ASN A 110 -14.85 9.73 -16.91
N SER A 111 -13.97 9.23 -16.06
CA SER A 111 -12.69 9.89 -15.81
C SER A 111 -11.79 9.87 -17.04
N ALA A 112 -10.85 10.83 -17.13
CA ALA A 112 -9.94 10.95 -18.26
C ALA A 112 -9.08 9.68 -18.48
N ILE A 113 -8.84 8.90 -17.42
CA ILE A 113 -8.08 7.66 -17.48
C ILE A 113 -8.82 6.59 -18.29
N PHE A 114 -10.14 6.46 -18.07
CA PHE A 114 -10.95 5.39 -18.68
C PHE A 114 -11.78 5.87 -19.88
N ASN A 115 -12.00 7.18 -20.02
CA ASN A 115 -12.81 7.77 -21.10
C ASN A 115 -11.95 8.50 -22.15
N ARG A 116 -11.01 7.81 -22.77
CA ARG A 116 -10.11 8.39 -23.79
C ARG A 116 -10.83 8.95 -25.01
N ARG A 117 -12.05 8.43 -25.31
CA ARG A 117 -12.87 8.88 -26.45
C ARG A 117 -13.80 10.04 -26.10
N ASN A 118 -13.80 10.49 -24.87
CA ASN A 118 -14.67 11.55 -24.33
C ASN A 118 -16.17 11.31 -24.55
N ILE A 119 -16.61 10.04 -24.53
CA ILE A 119 -18.00 9.63 -24.65
C ILE A 119 -18.56 9.46 -23.23
N ILE A 120 -19.54 10.29 -22.87
CA ILE A 120 -20.12 10.26 -21.53
C ILE A 120 -20.96 8.97 -21.33
N CYS A 121 -20.73 8.29 -20.23
CA CYS A 121 -21.48 7.15 -19.75
C CYS A 121 -22.50 7.62 -18.70
N HIS A 122 -23.76 7.23 -18.83
CA HIS A 122 -24.84 7.67 -17.94
C HIS A 122 -25.46 6.52 -17.12
N ASP A 123 -25.12 5.28 -17.42
CA ASP A 123 -25.70 4.10 -16.79
C ASP A 123 -24.63 3.10 -16.34
N ILE A 124 -25.02 2.25 -15.38
CA ILE A 124 -24.11 1.29 -14.77
C ILE A 124 -23.66 0.20 -15.75
N LEU A 125 -24.54 -0.27 -16.63
CA LEU A 125 -24.24 -1.34 -17.57
C LEU A 125 -23.15 -0.91 -18.57
N THR A 126 -23.28 0.32 -19.10
CA THR A 126 -22.25 0.94 -19.97
C THR A 126 -20.96 1.16 -19.20
N ALA A 127 -21.02 1.55 -17.92
CA ALA A 127 -19.86 1.74 -17.08
C ALA A 127 -19.12 0.41 -16.83
N VAL A 128 -19.86 -0.67 -16.51
CA VAL A 128 -19.31 -2.02 -16.31
C VAL A 128 -18.66 -2.54 -17.61
N SER A 129 -19.34 -2.36 -18.75
CA SER A 129 -18.79 -2.75 -20.06
C SER A 129 -17.50 -2.02 -20.41
N ARG A 130 -17.39 -0.73 -20.04
CA ARG A 130 -16.21 0.10 -20.32
C ARG A 130 -15.03 -0.24 -19.42
N LEU A 131 -15.26 -0.41 -18.14
CA LEU A 131 -14.21 -0.66 -17.14
C LEU A 131 -13.76 -2.12 -17.14
N GLY A 132 -14.71 -3.04 -17.33
CA GLY A 132 -14.50 -4.48 -17.13
C GLY A 132 -14.61 -4.88 -15.65
N ILE A 133 -14.94 -6.13 -15.42
CA ILE A 133 -15.28 -6.68 -14.09
C ILE A 133 -14.12 -6.54 -13.11
N ILE A 134 -12.91 -6.85 -13.53
CA ILE A 134 -11.70 -6.80 -12.67
C ILE A 134 -11.44 -5.39 -12.14
N ARG A 135 -11.50 -4.37 -13.01
CA ARG A 135 -11.30 -2.97 -12.59
C ARG A 135 -12.38 -2.48 -11.65
N ILE A 136 -13.61 -2.90 -11.86
CA ILE A 136 -14.72 -2.58 -10.94
C ILE A 136 -14.45 -3.14 -9.55
N ARG A 137 -14.04 -4.42 -9.48
CA ARG A 137 -13.62 -5.04 -8.22
C ARG A 137 -12.53 -4.19 -7.53
N ASP A 138 -11.51 -3.81 -8.26
CA ASP A 138 -10.37 -3.08 -7.71
C ASP A 138 -10.78 -1.66 -7.23
N ILE A 139 -11.65 -0.97 -7.98
CA ILE A 139 -12.20 0.34 -7.58
C ILE A 139 -13.05 0.21 -6.31
N ILE A 140 -13.95 -0.77 -6.24
CA ILE A 140 -14.81 -0.99 -5.08
C ILE A 140 -13.96 -1.37 -3.86
N THR A 141 -12.96 -2.23 -4.05
CA THR A 141 -12.02 -2.58 -2.98
C THR A 141 -11.29 -1.35 -2.45
N ALA A 142 -10.77 -0.51 -3.34
CA ALA A 142 -10.07 0.72 -2.96
C ALA A 142 -10.97 1.65 -2.14
N GLN A 143 -12.22 1.86 -2.57
CA GLN A 143 -13.19 2.70 -1.86
C GLN A 143 -13.57 2.11 -0.50
N THR A 144 -13.78 0.81 -0.44
CA THR A 144 -14.07 0.10 0.81
C THR A 144 -12.95 0.26 1.83
N ILE A 145 -11.71 0.01 1.42
CA ILE A 145 -10.53 0.15 2.30
C ILE A 145 -10.37 1.58 2.75
N TYR A 146 -10.54 2.55 1.84
CA TYR A 146 -10.47 3.95 2.19
C TYR A 146 -11.55 4.35 3.20
N SER A 147 -12.77 3.84 3.04
CA SER A 147 -13.87 4.07 3.98
C SER A 147 -13.59 3.44 5.35
N LEU A 148 -13.09 2.21 5.37
CA LEU A 148 -12.69 1.53 6.61
C LEU A 148 -11.64 2.34 7.39
N LYS A 149 -10.61 2.84 6.71
CA LYS A 149 -9.54 3.65 7.34
C LYS A 149 -10.05 4.99 7.90
N ASN A 150 -11.19 5.47 7.43
CA ASN A 150 -11.81 6.70 7.91
C ASN A 150 -12.90 6.45 8.98
N THR A 151 -13.13 5.21 9.39
CA THR A 151 -14.05 4.93 10.52
C THR A 151 -13.51 5.50 11.83
N THR A 152 -14.42 5.93 12.70
CA THR A 152 -14.04 6.47 14.00
C THR A 152 -13.91 5.35 15.03
N ILE A 153 -12.83 5.36 15.78
CA ILE A 153 -12.56 4.45 16.91
C ILE A 153 -12.62 5.27 18.21
N GLU A 154 -13.08 4.67 19.32
CA GLU A 154 -13.22 5.34 20.61
C GLU A 154 -11.87 5.83 21.18
N ASN A 155 -10.81 5.03 21.01
CA ASN A 155 -9.47 5.43 21.45
C ASN A 155 -8.93 6.56 20.57
N ILE A 156 -8.68 7.72 21.17
CA ILE A 156 -8.28 8.95 20.47
C ILE A 156 -6.94 8.77 19.73
N GLU A 157 -5.95 8.14 20.37
CA GLU A 157 -4.61 7.96 19.78
C GLU A 157 -4.66 6.97 18.60
N CYS A 158 -5.40 5.87 18.76
CA CYS A 158 -5.64 4.90 17.68
C CYS A 158 -6.40 5.53 16.51
N ASN A 159 -7.43 6.34 16.82
CA ASN A 159 -8.21 7.05 15.82
C ASN A 159 -7.35 8.03 15.01
N GLN A 160 -6.47 8.78 15.68
CA GLN A 160 -5.54 9.69 15.02
C GLN A 160 -4.53 8.92 14.14
N LEU A 161 -4.03 7.79 14.63
CA LEU A 161 -3.11 6.94 13.86
C LEU A 161 -3.78 6.39 12.59
N LEU A 162 -5.03 5.92 12.67
CA LEU A 162 -5.78 5.45 11.50
C LEU A 162 -6.06 6.56 10.49
N LYS A 163 -6.43 7.76 10.94
CA LYS A 163 -6.63 8.90 10.04
C LYS A 163 -5.34 9.29 9.33
N ASN A 164 -4.22 9.29 10.04
CA ASN A 164 -2.91 9.53 9.43
C ASN A 164 -2.55 8.42 8.43
N SER A 165 -2.78 7.15 8.80
CA SER A 165 -2.60 6.02 7.88
C SER A 165 -3.48 6.17 6.64
N ALA A 166 -4.76 6.53 6.78
CA ALA A 166 -5.66 6.75 5.64
C ALA A 166 -5.13 7.82 4.67
N PHE A 167 -4.64 8.94 5.21
CA PHE A 167 -4.07 10.03 4.42
C PHE A 167 -2.80 9.58 3.68
N HIS A 168 -1.85 8.99 4.39
CA HIS A 168 -0.54 8.64 3.83
C HIS A 168 -0.58 7.40 2.94
N SER A 169 -1.40 6.39 3.25
CA SER A 169 -1.57 5.26 2.33
C SER A 169 -2.27 5.65 1.04
N ARG A 170 -3.21 6.63 1.06
CA ARG A 170 -3.73 7.22 -0.17
C ARG A 170 -2.64 7.93 -0.97
N GLN A 171 -1.79 8.73 -0.32
CA GLN A 171 -0.66 9.38 -0.98
C GLN A 171 0.31 8.35 -1.58
N PHE A 172 0.64 7.31 -0.83
CA PHE A 172 1.49 6.21 -1.28
C PHE A 172 0.89 5.50 -2.50
N ALA A 173 -0.37 5.10 -2.42
CA ALA A 173 -1.09 4.39 -3.47
C ALA A 173 -1.22 5.20 -4.76
N THR A 174 -1.60 6.48 -4.66
CA THR A 174 -1.73 7.36 -5.83
C THR A 174 -0.38 7.66 -6.46
N THR A 175 0.69 7.73 -5.66
CA THR A 175 2.06 7.89 -6.18
C THR A 175 2.53 6.60 -6.86
N MET A 176 2.21 5.41 -6.32
CA MET A 176 2.47 4.13 -7.00
C MET A 176 1.80 4.07 -8.37
N ALA A 177 0.53 4.45 -8.45
CA ALA A 177 -0.20 4.50 -9.73
C ALA A 177 0.44 5.48 -10.71
N LEU A 178 0.85 6.66 -10.24
CA LEU A 178 1.54 7.66 -11.07
C LEU A 178 2.87 7.14 -11.61
N ILE A 179 3.71 6.54 -10.76
CA ILE A 179 4.98 5.94 -11.17
C ILE A 179 4.72 4.84 -12.19
N CYS A 180 3.74 3.95 -11.95
CA CYS A 180 3.37 2.90 -12.88
C CYS A 180 2.95 3.45 -14.25
N GLN A 181 2.12 4.51 -14.30
CA GLN A 181 1.75 5.18 -15.56
C GLN A 181 2.97 5.74 -16.29
N LYS A 182 3.89 6.38 -15.57
CA LYS A 182 5.11 6.94 -16.16
C LYS A 182 6.07 5.85 -16.64
N MET A 183 6.18 4.75 -15.93
CA MET A 183 6.95 3.59 -16.39
C MET A 183 6.49 3.06 -17.74
N HIS A 184 5.19 3.08 -18.05
CA HIS A 184 4.68 2.74 -19.38
C HIS A 184 5.13 3.71 -20.49
N ILE A 185 5.42 4.97 -20.13
CA ILE A 185 5.88 5.99 -21.10
C ILE A 185 7.37 5.80 -21.40
N TYR A 186 8.18 5.55 -20.36
CA TYR A 186 9.63 5.49 -20.50
C TYR A 186 10.19 4.09 -20.78
N SER A 187 9.40 3.04 -20.56
CA SER A 187 9.83 1.68 -20.85
C SER A 187 9.82 1.38 -22.34
N ASN A 188 10.92 0.85 -22.86
CA ASN A 188 11.04 0.38 -24.23
C ASN A 188 10.36 -0.98 -24.45
N LYS A 189 9.88 -1.63 -23.37
CA LYS A 189 9.19 -2.92 -23.41
C LYS A 189 7.77 -2.78 -22.90
N PRO A 190 6.80 -3.53 -23.41
CA PRO A 190 5.46 -3.55 -22.85
C PRO A 190 5.51 -4.08 -21.41
N LEU A 191 5.03 -3.29 -20.46
CA LEU A 191 4.94 -3.67 -19.06
C LEU A 191 3.58 -4.34 -18.79
N LYS A 192 3.60 -5.40 -17.99
CA LYS A 192 2.39 -6.11 -17.53
C LYS A 192 1.84 -5.53 -16.22
N LEU A 193 2.26 -4.32 -15.88
CA LEU A 193 1.82 -3.63 -14.65
C LEU A 193 0.63 -2.73 -14.96
N GLU A 194 -0.40 -2.81 -14.14
CA GLU A 194 -1.60 -1.98 -14.26
C GLU A 194 -1.59 -0.89 -13.18
N PRO A 195 -1.76 0.40 -13.53
CA PRO A 195 -1.80 1.48 -12.55
C PRO A 195 -2.89 1.30 -11.49
N GLU A 196 -4.00 0.68 -11.87
CA GLU A 196 -5.12 0.33 -11.01
C GLU A 196 -4.71 -0.64 -9.91
N LYS A 197 -4.04 -1.71 -10.29
CA LYS A 197 -3.51 -2.69 -9.34
C LYS A 197 -2.40 -2.09 -8.49
N ALA A 198 -1.55 -1.21 -9.04
CA ALA A 198 -0.55 -0.48 -8.27
C ALA A 198 -1.18 0.40 -7.18
N LEU A 199 -2.25 1.13 -7.52
CA LEU A 199 -3.02 1.92 -6.56
C LEU A 199 -3.59 1.05 -5.44
N LEU A 200 -4.28 -0.03 -5.79
CA LEU A 200 -4.91 -0.91 -4.80
C LEU A 200 -3.86 -1.58 -3.91
N THR A 201 -2.76 -2.03 -4.50
CA THR A 201 -1.64 -2.63 -3.76
C THR A 201 -1.06 -1.67 -2.72
N GLY A 202 -0.93 -0.39 -3.09
CA GLY A 202 -0.47 0.66 -2.17
C GLY A 202 -1.46 0.95 -1.04
N LEU A 203 -2.77 0.98 -1.33
CA LEU A 203 -3.81 1.19 -0.30
C LEU A 203 -3.89 0.06 0.71
N LEU A 204 -3.64 -1.16 0.27
CA LEU A 204 -3.71 -2.38 1.08
C LEU A 204 -2.41 -2.69 1.83
N ALA A 205 -1.32 -2.01 1.53
CA ALA A 205 -0.01 -2.33 2.09
C ALA A 205 -0.01 -2.42 3.63
N ASP A 206 -0.67 -1.49 4.31
CA ASP A 206 -0.76 -1.42 5.77
C ASP A 206 -2.10 -1.90 6.35
N ILE A 207 -2.83 -2.76 5.63
CA ILE A 207 -4.15 -3.24 6.07
C ILE A 207 -4.09 -3.96 7.42
N GLY A 208 -2.96 -4.56 7.76
CA GLY A 208 -2.72 -5.22 9.03
C GLY A 208 -2.79 -4.29 10.24
N LEU A 209 -2.65 -2.97 10.05
CA LEU A 209 -2.72 -1.98 11.12
C LEU A 209 -4.05 -2.04 11.89
N PHE A 210 -5.17 -2.37 11.21
CA PHE A 210 -6.46 -2.56 11.87
C PHE A 210 -6.43 -3.67 12.93
N GLY A 211 -5.88 -4.82 12.56
CA GLY A 211 -5.76 -5.95 13.51
C GLY A 211 -4.86 -5.60 14.70
N LEU A 212 -3.78 -4.87 14.46
CA LEU A 212 -2.85 -4.44 15.51
C LEU A 212 -3.50 -3.44 16.47
N ILE A 213 -4.27 -2.50 15.95
CA ILE A 213 -5.03 -1.53 16.77
C ILE A 213 -6.10 -2.24 17.58
N ASN A 214 -6.81 -3.21 17.02
CA ASN A 214 -7.78 -4.00 17.77
C ASN A 214 -7.11 -4.79 18.91
N GLU A 215 -5.97 -5.41 18.67
CA GLU A 215 -5.21 -6.10 19.71
C GLU A 215 -4.74 -5.14 20.83
N TYR A 216 -4.31 -3.92 20.47
CA TYR A 216 -3.95 -2.90 21.43
C TYR A 216 -5.17 -2.43 22.23
N SER A 217 -6.29 -2.15 21.58
CA SER A 217 -7.53 -1.74 22.24
C SER A 217 -7.98 -2.79 23.26
N HIS A 218 -7.99 -4.05 22.83
CA HIS A 218 -8.33 -5.16 23.71
C HIS A 218 -7.35 -5.32 24.89
N PHE A 219 -6.06 -5.12 24.66
CA PHE A 219 -5.04 -5.11 25.71
C PHE A 219 -5.30 -4.05 26.77
N ILE A 220 -5.66 -2.84 26.37
CA ILE A 220 -6.00 -1.73 27.28
C ILE A 220 -7.32 -2.00 28.03
N GLU A 221 -8.35 -2.54 27.36
CA GLU A 221 -9.65 -2.91 27.95
C GLU A 221 -9.51 -3.97 29.06
N GLN A 222 -8.51 -4.85 28.96
CA GLN A 222 -8.17 -5.82 30.01
C GLN A 222 -7.51 -5.19 31.24
N GLY A 223 -7.36 -3.86 31.28
CA GLY A 223 -6.74 -3.13 32.39
C GLY A 223 -5.21 -3.04 32.33
N ASN A 224 -4.60 -3.46 31.21
CA ASN A 224 -3.17 -3.29 30.99
C ASN A 224 -2.85 -1.86 30.56
N TYR A 225 -1.59 -1.45 30.73
CA TYR A 225 -1.10 -0.15 30.30
C TYR A 225 0.14 -0.31 29.44
N LEU A 226 0.18 0.39 28.31
CA LEU A 226 1.37 0.54 27.48
C LEU A 226 1.39 1.94 26.87
N ASP A 227 2.53 2.62 26.95
CA ASP A 227 2.73 3.91 26.27
C ASP A 227 2.48 3.77 24.77
N PHE A 228 1.69 4.69 24.22
CA PHE A 228 1.28 4.60 22.80
C PHE A 228 2.45 4.75 21.81
N ASN A 229 3.55 5.42 22.20
CA ASN A 229 4.74 5.49 21.35
C ASN A 229 5.44 4.12 21.26
N ILE A 230 5.39 3.34 22.35
CA ILE A 230 5.87 1.94 22.32
C ILE A 230 4.92 1.10 21.47
N ALA A 231 3.60 1.29 21.58
CA ALA A 231 2.62 0.59 20.74
C ALA A 231 2.80 0.92 19.25
N LYS A 232 3.04 2.19 18.89
CA LYS A 232 3.35 2.59 17.50
C LYS A 232 4.57 1.85 16.94
N TYR A 233 5.62 1.72 17.75
CA TYR A 233 6.80 0.95 17.34
C TYR A 233 6.45 -0.52 17.09
N ILE A 234 5.65 -1.13 17.98
CA ILE A 234 5.17 -2.52 17.79
C ILE A 234 4.35 -2.64 16.49
N PHE A 235 3.52 -1.64 16.19
CA PHE A 235 2.73 -1.62 14.96
C PHE A 235 3.63 -1.57 13.72
N GLN A 236 4.68 -0.74 13.71
CA GLN A 236 5.65 -0.68 12.63
C GLN A 236 6.31 -2.03 12.37
N GLU A 237 6.79 -2.67 13.43
CA GLU A 237 7.48 -3.98 13.35
C GLU A 237 6.54 -5.13 12.96
N SER A 238 5.27 -5.05 13.34
CA SER A 238 4.32 -6.16 13.18
C SER A 238 3.41 -6.01 11.97
N CYS A 239 3.33 -4.83 11.35
CA CYS A 239 2.37 -4.53 10.29
C CYS A 239 2.54 -5.40 9.05
N ALA A 240 3.77 -5.66 8.63
CA ALA A 240 4.06 -6.52 7.50
C ALA A 240 3.48 -7.93 7.68
N LEU A 241 3.71 -8.52 8.85
CA LEU A 241 3.17 -9.85 9.19
C LEU A 241 1.64 -9.83 9.27
N ALA A 242 1.06 -8.83 9.94
CA ALA A 242 -0.37 -8.68 10.06
C ALA A 242 -1.03 -8.47 8.69
N SER A 243 -0.48 -7.59 7.84
CA SER A 243 -0.98 -7.37 6.48
C SER A 243 -0.91 -8.63 5.63
N LYS A 244 0.17 -9.41 5.73
CA LYS A 244 0.27 -10.71 5.04
C LYS A 244 -0.89 -11.65 5.41
N ILE A 245 -1.21 -11.75 6.70
CA ILE A 245 -2.29 -12.61 7.19
C ILE A 245 -3.63 -12.15 6.62
N VAL A 246 -3.93 -10.84 6.71
CA VAL A 246 -5.16 -10.25 6.19
C VAL A 246 -5.31 -10.51 4.69
N LEU A 247 -4.28 -10.14 3.91
CA LEU A 247 -4.30 -10.28 2.45
C LEU A 247 -4.46 -11.73 2.01
N SER A 248 -3.78 -12.66 2.69
CA SER A 248 -3.92 -14.09 2.41
C SER A 248 -5.32 -14.62 2.71
N GLN A 249 -5.93 -14.18 3.83
CA GLN A 249 -7.30 -14.57 4.19
C GLN A 249 -8.35 -13.98 3.24
N TRP A 250 -8.07 -12.81 2.69
CA TRP A 250 -8.95 -12.15 1.73
C TRP A 250 -8.73 -12.61 0.28
N GLY A 251 -7.81 -13.55 0.04
CA GLY A 251 -7.55 -14.13 -1.27
C GLY A 251 -6.77 -13.23 -2.24
N PHE A 252 -6.04 -12.22 -1.73
CA PHE A 252 -5.19 -11.38 -2.57
C PHE A 252 -3.93 -12.14 -3.02
N ASP A 253 -3.48 -11.86 -4.23
CA ASP A 253 -2.33 -12.54 -4.84
C ASP A 253 -0.97 -12.10 -4.25
N SER A 254 0.10 -12.74 -4.74
CA SER A 254 1.46 -12.52 -4.27
C SER A 254 1.98 -11.10 -4.42
N ASP A 255 1.47 -10.32 -5.39
CA ASP A 255 1.92 -8.94 -5.61
C ASP A 255 1.55 -8.04 -4.43
N TYR A 256 0.31 -8.17 -3.92
CA TYR A 256 -0.15 -7.45 -2.74
C TYR A 256 0.66 -7.82 -1.50
N ILE A 257 0.89 -9.12 -1.31
CA ILE A 257 1.66 -9.64 -0.19
C ILE A 257 3.11 -9.16 -0.26
N ALA A 258 3.72 -9.16 -1.45
CA ALA A 258 5.10 -8.70 -1.63
C ALA A 258 5.26 -7.22 -1.27
N VAL A 259 4.33 -6.36 -1.68
CA VAL A 259 4.39 -4.93 -1.32
C VAL A 259 4.20 -4.71 0.17
N ALA A 260 3.24 -5.41 0.80
CA ALA A 260 2.96 -5.28 2.22
C ALA A 260 4.09 -5.82 3.11
N THR A 261 4.82 -6.84 2.66
CA THR A 261 5.89 -7.47 3.45
C THR A 261 7.28 -6.95 3.13
N ASN A 262 7.46 -6.30 1.98
CA ASN A 262 8.74 -5.82 1.49
C ASN A 262 9.88 -6.84 1.68
N PRO A 263 9.79 -8.05 1.13
CA PRO A 263 10.78 -9.10 1.36
C PRO A 263 12.14 -8.70 0.77
N ILE A 264 13.23 -9.14 1.42
CA ILE A 264 14.56 -9.06 0.83
C ILE A 264 14.57 -10.00 -0.38
N THR A 265 14.67 -9.44 -1.58
CA THR A 265 14.76 -10.21 -2.82
C THR A 265 16.22 -10.42 -3.17
N THR A 266 16.65 -11.67 -3.26
CA THR A 266 17.99 -12.04 -3.72
C THR A 266 18.04 -12.29 -5.23
N ASN A 267 16.89 -12.35 -5.88
CA ASN A 267 16.79 -12.60 -7.32
C ASN A 267 16.81 -11.27 -8.08
N HIS A 268 17.83 -11.11 -8.91
CA HIS A 268 17.93 -10.07 -9.93
C HIS A 268 17.00 -10.40 -11.13
N ASP A 269 15.72 -10.66 -10.86
CA ASP A 269 14.75 -10.73 -11.95
C ASP A 269 14.70 -9.36 -12.64
N SER A 270 15.01 -9.36 -13.91
CA SER A 270 15.12 -8.14 -14.73
C SER A 270 13.77 -7.47 -15.00
N ASP A 271 12.67 -8.05 -14.53
CA ASP A 271 11.34 -7.56 -14.78
C ASP A 271 10.85 -6.67 -13.62
N ILE A 272 10.33 -5.51 -13.98
CA ILE A 272 9.76 -4.55 -13.05
C ILE A 272 8.48 -5.13 -12.43
N SER A 273 8.39 -5.11 -11.11
CA SER A 273 7.25 -5.61 -10.32
C SER A 273 6.54 -4.48 -9.56
N TYR A 274 5.34 -4.78 -9.00
CA TYR A 274 4.67 -3.85 -8.09
C TYR A 274 5.51 -3.54 -6.84
N LEU A 275 6.33 -4.48 -6.38
CA LEU A 275 7.27 -4.24 -5.28
C LEU A 275 8.35 -3.22 -5.69
N THR A 276 8.87 -3.29 -6.92
CA THR A 276 9.81 -2.29 -7.46
C THR A 276 9.16 -0.90 -7.48
N ILE A 277 7.93 -0.80 -7.99
CA ILE A 277 7.16 0.46 -7.99
C ILE A 277 6.95 0.98 -6.55
N ALA A 278 6.63 0.09 -5.61
CA ALA A 278 6.42 0.46 -4.21
C ALA A 278 7.70 0.99 -3.55
N ARG A 279 8.85 0.38 -3.82
CA ARG A 279 10.17 0.84 -3.34
C ARG A 279 10.55 2.19 -3.94
N MET A 280 10.35 2.38 -5.24
CA MET A 280 10.51 3.69 -5.89
C MET A 280 9.63 4.76 -5.24
N THR A 281 8.37 4.42 -4.98
CA THR A 281 7.41 5.31 -4.34
C THR A 281 7.85 5.70 -2.94
N HIS A 282 8.25 4.72 -2.13
CA HIS A 282 8.74 4.95 -0.77
C HIS A 282 9.94 5.91 -0.77
N HIS A 283 10.94 5.62 -1.60
CA HIS A 283 12.13 6.46 -1.73
C HIS A 283 11.80 7.89 -2.18
N PHE A 284 10.91 8.03 -3.17
CA PHE A 284 10.46 9.34 -3.64
C PHE A 284 9.71 10.13 -2.54
N LEU A 285 8.85 9.48 -1.76
CA LEU A 285 8.11 10.15 -0.69
C LEU A 285 9.03 10.53 0.48
N LEU A 286 10.04 9.72 0.81
CA LEU A 286 11.09 10.09 1.77
C LEU A 286 11.86 11.33 1.29
N PHE A 287 12.20 11.39 0.02
CA PHE A 287 12.83 12.59 -0.57
C PHE A 287 11.94 13.82 -0.43
N LYS A 288 10.64 13.70 -0.73
CA LYS A 288 9.66 14.81 -0.61
C LYS A 288 9.47 15.29 0.83
N THR A 289 9.61 14.42 1.81
CA THR A 289 9.50 14.75 3.25
C THR A 289 10.83 15.21 3.85
N ASN A 290 11.90 15.34 3.04
CA ASN A 290 13.26 15.67 3.48
C ASN A 290 13.81 14.74 4.57
N ASN A 291 13.40 13.47 4.58
CA ASN A 291 13.86 12.47 5.53
C ASN A 291 15.18 11.83 5.06
N ALA A 292 16.26 12.60 5.12
CA ALA A 292 17.57 12.17 4.64
C ALA A 292 18.12 10.95 5.41
N ALA A 293 17.79 10.80 6.71
CA ALA A 293 18.24 9.67 7.50
C ALA A 293 17.63 8.35 6.99
N ALA A 294 16.32 8.34 6.76
CA ALA A 294 15.64 7.17 6.23
C ALA A 294 16.02 6.86 4.77
N MET A 295 16.31 7.89 3.96
CA MET A 295 16.78 7.68 2.57
C MET A 295 18.08 6.91 2.49
N ASN A 296 19.01 7.13 3.42
CA ASN A 296 20.29 6.45 3.43
C ASN A 296 20.21 4.97 3.83
N GLU A 297 19.10 4.56 4.42
CA GLU A 297 18.85 3.17 4.83
C GLU A 297 18.22 2.33 3.72
N HIS A 298 17.83 2.97 2.59
CA HIS A 298 17.09 2.32 1.51
C HIS A 298 17.82 2.42 0.17
N GLU A 299 18.25 1.28 -0.33
CA GLU A 299 18.73 1.15 -1.70
C GLU A 299 17.58 0.76 -2.62
N VAL A 300 17.42 1.48 -3.72
CA VAL A 300 16.49 1.15 -4.80
C VAL A 300 17.28 0.90 -6.06
N GLU A 301 17.24 -0.34 -6.55
CA GLU A 301 17.80 -0.64 -7.86
C GLU A 301 16.86 -0.12 -8.95
N LEU A 302 17.36 0.74 -9.82
CA LEU A 302 16.63 1.33 -10.92
C LEU A 302 17.23 0.89 -12.26
N ASP A 303 16.37 0.49 -13.17
CA ASP A 303 16.72 0.44 -14.60
C ASP A 303 16.69 1.86 -15.20
N LEU A 304 16.99 1.97 -16.49
CA LEU A 304 16.99 3.27 -17.16
C LEU A 304 15.63 3.96 -17.12
N ALA A 305 14.54 3.21 -17.33
CA ALA A 305 13.19 3.76 -17.31
C ALA A 305 12.81 4.25 -15.90
N GLY A 306 13.16 3.49 -14.87
CA GLY A 306 12.97 3.89 -13.47
C GLY A 306 13.75 5.15 -13.12
N ALA A 307 15.00 5.28 -13.59
CA ALA A 307 15.81 6.48 -13.39
C ALA A 307 15.18 7.73 -14.05
N GLU A 308 14.67 7.60 -15.28
CA GLU A 308 13.97 8.69 -16.00
C GLU A 308 12.69 9.11 -15.26
N VAL A 309 11.91 8.15 -14.78
CA VAL A 309 10.68 8.44 -13.99
C VAL A 309 11.05 9.18 -12.70
N MET A 310 12.05 8.71 -11.95
CA MET A 310 12.49 9.36 -10.70
C MET A 310 13.02 10.77 -10.98
N TYR A 311 13.78 10.96 -12.05
CA TYR A 311 14.27 12.27 -12.46
C TYR A 311 13.13 13.24 -12.80
N GLU A 312 12.13 12.80 -13.57
CA GLU A 312 10.96 13.62 -13.89
C GLU A 312 10.20 14.02 -12.62
N LEU A 313 9.92 13.06 -11.73
CA LEU A 313 9.15 13.32 -10.52
C LEU A 313 9.88 14.22 -9.52
N THR A 314 11.20 14.09 -9.37
CA THR A 314 11.99 14.93 -8.46
C THR A 314 12.09 16.38 -8.95
N ASN A 315 12.07 16.58 -10.27
CA ASN A 315 12.08 17.91 -10.88
C ASN A 315 10.68 18.51 -11.08
N MET A 316 9.62 17.74 -10.82
CA MET A 316 8.25 18.20 -10.95
C MET A 316 7.90 19.20 -9.84
N SER A 317 7.23 20.30 -10.20
CA SER A 317 6.72 21.24 -9.19
C SER A 317 5.70 20.57 -8.29
N GLU A 318 5.62 21.02 -7.04
CA GLU A 318 4.65 20.49 -6.07
C GLU A 318 3.20 20.67 -6.54
N LEU A 319 2.91 21.79 -7.20
CA LEU A 319 1.59 22.06 -7.76
C LEU A 319 1.20 21.02 -8.83
N GLU A 320 2.10 20.71 -9.74
CA GLU A 320 1.84 19.74 -10.82
C GLU A 320 1.75 18.33 -10.26
N PHE A 321 2.64 17.96 -9.34
CA PHE A 321 2.57 16.67 -8.66
C PHE A 321 1.21 16.48 -7.95
N ASN A 322 0.80 17.44 -7.13
CA ASN A 322 -0.48 17.38 -6.43
C ASN A 322 -1.69 17.37 -7.39
N LYS A 323 -1.60 18.04 -8.53
CA LYS A 323 -2.62 17.99 -9.57
C LYS A 323 -2.75 16.60 -10.18
N GLN A 324 -1.63 15.95 -10.51
CA GLN A 324 -1.63 14.58 -11.05
C GLN A 324 -2.17 13.57 -10.03
N LEU A 325 -1.77 13.67 -8.75
CA LEU A 325 -2.34 12.83 -7.69
C LEU A 325 -3.86 13.03 -7.53
N LYS A 326 -4.35 14.28 -7.57
CA LYS A 326 -5.79 14.57 -7.51
C LYS A 326 -6.56 13.98 -8.68
N GLN A 327 -6.00 13.99 -9.89
CA GLN A 327 -6.63 13.37 -11.05
C GLN A 327 -6.79 11.85 -10.85
N ILE A 328 -5.74 11.18 -10.36
CA ILE A 328 -5.79 9.75 -10.03
C ILE A 328 -6.85 9.50 -8.94
N THR A 329 -6.76 10.20 -7.82
CA THR A 329 -7.70 10.09 -6.69
C THR A 329 -9.15 10.22 -7.16
N HIS A 330 -9.45 11.27 -7.93
CA HIS A 330 -10.80 11.52 -8.45
C HIS A 330 -11.28 10.38 -9.38
N SER A 331 -10.38 9.80 -10.18
CA SER A 331 -10.73 8.73 -11.11
C SER A 331 -11.14 7.44 -10.42
N TYR A 332 -10.66 7.20 -9.19
CA TYR A 332 -10.98 6.02 -8.39
C TYR A 332 -11.98 6.31 -7.26
N GLY A 333 -12.41 7.55 -7.09
CA GLY A 333 -13.38 7.94 -6.07
C GLY A 333 -12.87 7.83 -4.62
N ILE A 334 -11.57 8.01 -4.39
CA ILE A 334 -10.90 7.93 -3.07
C ILE A 334 -10.27 9.25 -2.66
#